data_eb7c3d5ebfdeac8ca53896bc2a5870ae
#
_entry.id   eb7c3d5ebfdeac8ca53896bc2a5870ae
#
_cell.length_a   1.000
_cell.length_b   1.000
_cell.length_c   1.000
_cell.angle_alpha   90.00
_cell.angle_beta   90.00
_cell.angle_gamma   90.00
#
_symmetry.space_group_name_H-M   'P 1'
#
loop_
_entity.id
_entity.type
_entity.pdbx_description
1 polymer ?
#
loop_
_entity_poly.entity_id
_entity_poly.type
_entity_poly.pdbx_seq_one_letter_code
_entity_poly.pdbx_strand_id
1 'polypeptide(L)'
;ASDKAGYRSHGSWGAEKDIYIMFFDGKRYTEFMRDKEDREIADMLKTAREEKKEKKDSVKAEKKTAELVIDLENRKDRIVKLTRYSGRLGDHYLTQDGKKLYYMVRLEKGTDLCMLNLEDNSIKVVAKGVSGSIYPTADDKYMYLLSGGSVSRISTANGSRETVSFSGSFEYKPAGEREYMFDHIWKQVKEKFYMPDLHGTDWDAHYANYRRFLPHIENNFDFQEMLSELLGELNGS
;
A
#
# COMPACT_ATOMS: atom_id res chain seq x y z
N ALA A 1 11.32 3.59 4.40
CA ALA A 1 11.00 5.01 4.62
C ALA A 1 11.41 5.40 6.03
N SER A 2 12.10 6.51 6.21
CA SER A 2 12.40 7.06 7.53
C SER A 2 11.58 8.32 7.75
N ASP A 3 10.97 8.43 8.93
CA ASP A 3 10.26 9.63 9.33
C ASP A 3 11.26 10.62 9.93
N LYS A 4 11.32 11.81 9.38
CA LYS A 4 11.99 12.94 10.02
C LYS A 4 10.94 13.68 10.86
N ALA A 5 10.78 13.27 12.10
CA ALA A 5 10.05 14.07 13.07
C ALA A 5 10.91 15.29 13.41
N GLY A 6 10.49 16.48 13.02
CA GLY A 6 11.09 17.71 13.52
C GLY A 6 10.89 17.77 15.02
N TYR A 7 11.97 18.03 15.77
CA TYR A 7 11.94 18.23 17.21
C TYR A 7 11.14 19.51 17.50
N ARG A 8 9.85 19.38 17.73
CA ARG A 8 8.98 20.47 18.18
C ARG A 8 8.25 20.02 19.42
N SER A 9 8.30 20.84 20.45
CA SER A 9 7.65 20.60 21.75
C SER A 9 6.11 20.53 21.70
N HIS A 10 5.51 20.77 20.55
CA HIS A 10 4.07 20.74 20.31
C HIS A 10 3.83 19.98 19.03
N GLY A 11 3.22 18.80 19.12
CA GLY A 11 2.74 17.87 18.13
C GLY A 11 3.32 17.98 16.71
N SER A 12 3.78 16.87 16.16
CA SER A 12 4.28 16.83 14.79
C SER A 12 3.14 17.22 13.83
N TRP A 13 3.24 18.36 13.19
CA TRP A 13 2.34 18.78 12.12
C TRP A 13 2.58 17.99 10.81
N GLY A 14 2.82 16.71 10.95
CA GLY A 14 3.11 15.77 9.90
C GLY A 14 4.61 15.52 9.74
N ALA A 15 5.01 14.26 9.88
CA ALA A 15 6.38 13.83 9.63
C ALA A 15 6.68 13.92 8.13
N GLU A 16 7.79 14.57 7.78
CA GLU A 16 8.36 14.47 6.45
C GLU A 16 9.07 13.13 6.32
N LYS A 17 8.90 12.48 5.17
CA LYS A 17 9.46 11.16 4.88
C LYS A 17 10.40 11.24 3.69
N ASP A 18 11.37 10.32 3.69
CA ASP A 18 12.23 10.06 2.55
C ASP A 18 12.23 8.57 2.22
N ILE A 19 12.48 8.25 0.97
CA ILE A 19 12.67 6.87 0.53
C ILE A 19 14.16 6.61 0.37
N TYR A 20 14.63 5.55 1.02
CA TYR A 20 16.01 5.09 0.95
C TYR A 20 16.05 3.67 0.39
N ILE A 21 17.10 3.37 -0.36
CA ILE A 21 17.45 2.00 -0.74
C ILE A 21 18.69 1.58 0.03
N MET A 22 18.71 0.34 0.51
CA MET A 22 19.87 -0.29 1.13
C MET A 22 20.32 -1.45 0.25
N PHE A 23 21.61 -1.48 -0.08
CA PHE A 23 22.19 -2.56 -0.88
C PHE A 23 22.87 -3.58 0.03
N PHE A 24 22.44 -4.85 -0.08
CA PHE A 24 23.08 -5.98 0.60
C PHE A 24 24.25 -6.56 -0.20
N ASP A 25 24.41 -6.20 -1.46
CA ASP A 25 25.53 -6.58 -2.32
C ASP A 25 26.35 -5.33 -2.67
N GLY A 26 27.61 -5.34 -2.28
CA GLY A 26 28.55 -4.24 -2.55
C GLY A 26 28.79 -3.98 -4.05
N LYS A 27 28.71 -5.03 -4.89
CA LYS A 27 28.83 -4.87 -6.34
C LYS A 27 27.63 -4.12 -6.91
N ARG A 28 26.43 -4.47 -6.47
CA ARG A 28 25.19 -3.76 -6.86
C ARG A 28 25.18 -2.32 -6.41
N TYR A 29 25.69 -2.05 -5.21
CA TYR A 29 25.86 -0.68 -4.73
C TYR A 29 26.81 0.11 -5.63
N THR A 30 27.98 -0.44 -5.96
CA THR A 30 28.96 0.23 -6.84
C THR A 30 28.38 0.46 -8.24
N GLU A 31 27.64 -0.50 -8.79
CA GLU A 31 26.94 -0.36 -10.08
C GLU A 31 25.89 0.77 -10.03
N PHE A 32 25.14 0.86 -8.95
CA PHE A 32 24.11 1.89 -8.77
C PHE A 32 24.72 3.30 -8.64
N MET A 33 25.88 3.42 -7.98
CA MET A 33 26.55 4.70 -7.74
C MET A 33 27.35 5.22 -8.94
N ARG A 34 27.47 4.45 -10.03
CA ARG A 34 28.14 4.91 -11.26
C ARG A 34 27.41 6.14 -11.81
N ASP A 35 28.15 7.06 -12.35
CA ASP A 35 27.59 8.17 -13.12
C ASP A 35 27.03 7.69 -14.48
N LYS A 36 26.41 8.60 -15.21
CA LYS A 36 25.73 8.26 -16.47
C LYS A 36 26.71 7.76 -17.54
N GLU A 37 27.87 8.38 -17.65
CA GLU A 37 28.90 8.04 -18.65
C GLU A 37 29.47 6.66 -18.38
N ASP A 38 29.79 6.36 -17.11
CA ASP A 38 30.29 5.06 -16.70
C ASP A 38 29.25 3.92 -16.89
N ARG A 39 27.96 4.22 -16.74
CA ARG A 39 26.88 3.26 -17.03
C ARG A 39 26.79 2.96 -18.52
N GLU A 40 26.80 3.98 -19.37
CA GLU A 40 26.75 3.81 -20.83
C GLU A 40 27.94 2.99 -21.34
N ILE A 41 29.16 3.25 -20.83
CA ILE A 41 30.34 2.46 -21.15
C ILE A 41 30.20 1.01 -20.68
N ALA A 42 29.70 0.79 -19.46
CA ALA A 42 29.52 -0.54 -18.92
C ALA A 42 28.48 -1.35 -19.73
N ASP A 43 27.41 -0.72 -20.17
CA ASP A 43 26.38 -1.37 -20.99
C ASP A 43 26.88 -1.68 -22.39
N MET A 44 27.63 -0.79 -23.03
CA MET A 44 28.31 -1.08 -24.31
C MET A 44 29.27 -2.27 -24.20
N LEU A 45 30.03 -2.35 -23.11
CA LEU A 45 30.95 -3.46 -22.86
C LEU A 45 30.21 -4.78 -22.60
N LYS A 46 29.05 -4.76 -21.94
CA LYS A 46 28.19 -5.94 -21.73
C LYS A 46 27.64 -6.44 -23.07
N THR A 47 27.06 -5.57 -23.88
CA THR A 47 26.53 -5.90 -25.19
C THR A 47 27.59 -6.50 -26.11
N ALA A 48 28.79 -5.89 -26.17
CA ALA A 48 29.91 -6.40 -26.97
C ALA A 48 30.42 -7.79 -26.48
N ARG A 49 30.28 -8.08 -25.17
CA ARG A 49 30.61 -9.40 -24.61
C ARG A 49 29.54 -10.46 -24.92
N GLU A 50 28.29 -10.08 -24.90
CA GLU A 50 27.15 -10.95 -25.21
C GLU A 50 27.15 -11.31 -26.69
N GLU A 51 27.38 -10.36 -27.60
CA GLU A 51 27.52 -10.62 -29.04
C GLU A 51 28.71 -11.57 -29.36
N LYS A 52 29.79 -11.49 -28.58
CA LYS A 52 30.93 -12.42 -28.71
C LYS A 52 30.65 -13.80 -28.15
N LYS A 53 29.73 -13.93 -27.19
CA LYS A 53 29.30 -15.22 -26.61
C LYS A 53 28.27 -15.91 -27.52
N GLU A 54 27.31 -15.20 -28.07
CA GLU A 54 26.32 -15.76 -29.00
C GLU A 54 26.95 -16.36 -30.27
N LYS A 55 28.09 -15.82 -30.71
CA LYS A 55 28.86 -16.37 -31.82
C LYS A 55 29.66 -17.64 -31.47
N LYS A 56 29.72 -18.03 -30.19
CA LYS A 56 30.50 -19.20 -29.75
C LYS A 56 29.68 -20.38 -29.23
N ASP A 57 28.44 -20.17 -28.76
CA ASP A 57 27.68 -21.23 -28.11
C ASP A 57 26.22 -21.24 -28.57
N SER A 58 25.87 -22.17 -29.46
CA SER A 58 24.52 -22.55 -29.81
C SER A 58 23.94 -23.62 -28.84
N VAL A 59 24.15 -23.45 -27.54
CA VAL A 59 23.56 -24.33 -26.53
C VAL A 59 22.70 -23.46 -25.61
N LYS A 60 21.40 -23.76 -25.53
CA LYS A 60 20.46 -23.18 -24.59
C LYS A 60 21.00 -23.28 -23.16
N ALA A 61 21.62 -22.23 -22.68
CA ALA A 61 21.96 -22.11 -21.27
C ALA A 61 20.67 -21.85 -20.49
N GLU A 62 20.26 -22.77 -19.64
CA GLU A 62 19.29 -22.52 -18.59
C GLU A 62 19.73 -21.26 -17.80
N LYS A 63 18.83 -20.28 -17.68
CA LYS A 63 19.06 -19.12 -16.82
C LYS A 63 19.27 -19.62 -15.38
N LYS A 64 20.51 -19.85 -14.97
CA LYS A 64 20.83 -20.06 -13.57
C LYS A 64 20.38 -18.83 -12.81
N THR A 65 19.45 -19.03 -11.88
CA THR A 65 19.05 -18.00 -10.91
C THR A 65 20.33 -17.54 -10.21
N ALA A 66 20.63 -16.26 -10.28
CA ALA A 66 21.81 -15.70 -9.61
C ALA A 66 21.68 -15.96 -8.11
N GLU A 67 22.75 -16.45 -7.50
CA GLU A 67 22.80 -16.69 -6.06
C GLU A 67 22.62 -15.35 -5.33
N LEU A 68 21.73 -15.33 -4.34
CA LEU A 68 21.46 -14.15 -3.54
C LEU A 68 22.65 -13.89 -2.61
N VAL A 69 23.40 -12.83 -2.87
CA VAL A 69 24.52 -12.39 -2.03
C VAL A 69 24.00 -11.41 -0.98
N ILE A 70 24.07 -11.79 0.30
CA ILE A 70 23.72 -10.94 1.43
C ILE A 70 24.99 -10.67 2.24
N ASP A 71 25.55 -9.50 2.06
CA ASP A 71 26.68 -8.98 2.85
C ASP A 71 26.14 -7.95 3.85
N LEU A 72 26.23 -8.30 5.14
CA LEU A 72 25.77 -7.43 6.22
C LEU A 72 26.87 -6.51 6.76
N GLU A 73 28.13 -6.74 6.41
CA GLU A 73 29.23 -5.87 6.79
C GLU A 73 29.08 -4.53 6.07
N ASN A 74 29.31 -3.46 6.79
CA ASN A 74 29.24 -2.08 6.25
C ASN A 74 27.94 -1.72 5.51
N ARG A 75 26.84 -2.47 5.77
CA ARG A 75 25.54 -2.21 5.11
C ARG A 75 25.02 -0.78 5.33
N LYS A 76 25.41 -0.13 6.44
CA LYS A 76 25.00 1.24 6.75
C LYS A 76 25.59 2.25 5.78
N ASP A 77 26.78 1.96 5.20
CA ASP A 77 27.45 2.83 4.24
C ASP A 77 26.88 2.65 2.83
N ARG A 78 26.03 1.64 2.64
CA ARG A 78 25.35 1.32 1.37
C ARG A 78 23.88 1.71 1.37
N ILE A 79 23.54 2.79 2.08
CA ILE A 79 22.21 3.37 2.11
C ILE A 79 22.20 4.64 1.26
N VAL A 80 21.32 4.68 0.26
CA VAL A 80 21.18 5.83 -0.63
C VAL A 80 19.79 6.43 -0.51
N LYS A 81 19.71 7.74 -0.35
CA LYS A 81 18.46 8.47 -0.41
C LYS A 81 18.00 8.59 -1.86
N LEU A 82 16.79 8.12 -2.18
CA LEU A 82 16.24 8.18 -3.53
C LEU A 82 15.45 9.47 -3.79
N THR A 83 14.70 9.95 -2.80
CA THR A 83 13.91 11.19 -2.94
C THR A 83 14.82 12.43 -2.84
N ARG A 84 14.65 13.38 -3.77
CA ARG A 84 15.41 14.65 -3.73
C ARG A 84 14.98 15.55 -2.58
N TYR A 85 13.67 15.59 -2.34
CA TYR A 85 13.06 16.43 -1.32
C TYR A 85 12.30 15.55 -0.34
N SER A 86 12.41 15.90 0.94
CA SER A 86 11.58 15.30 1.98
C SER A 86 10.16 15.83 1.86
N GLY A 87 9.17 14.99 2.15
CA GLY A 87 7.79 15.39 2.04
C GLY A 87 6.83 14.40 2.70
N ARG A 88 5.54 14.68 2.60
CA ARG A 88 4.51 13.73 3.01
C ARG A 88 4.36 12.68 1.92
N LEU A 89 5.11 11.60 2.07
CA LEU A 89 5.07 10.46 1.15
C LEU A 89 3.97 9.49 1.58
N GLY A 90 3.26 8.97 0.58
CA GLY A 90 2.33 7.86 0.73
C GLY A 90 2.98 6.55 0.32
N ASP A 91 2.21 5.72 -0.40
CA ASP A 91 2.68 4.44 -0.89
C ASP A 91 3.76 4.58 -1.98
N HIS A 92 4.60 3.58 -2.11
CA HIS A 92 5.70 3.61 -3.07
C HIS A 92 6.03 2.20 -3.58
N TYR A 93 6.58 2.14 -4.79
CA TYR A 93 6.99 0.91 -5.45
C TYR A 93 8.26 1.12 -6.26
N LEU A 94 9.26 0.28 -6.03
CA LEU A 94 10.48 0.20 -6.84
C LEU A 94 10.33 -0.96 -7.83
N THR A 95 10.51 -0.69 -9.12
CA THR A 95 10.48 -1.74 -10.16
C THR A 95 11.52 -2.83 -9.90
N GLN A 96 11.24 -4.07 -10.32
CA GLN A 96 12.12 -5.22 -10.05
C GLN A 96 13.51 -5.06 -10.67
N ASP A 97 13.61 -4.33 -11.79
CA ASP A 97 14.89 -3.99 -12.41
C ASP A 97 15.69 -2.91 -11.63
N GLY A 98 15.07 -2.30 -10.61
CA GLY A 98 15.67 -1.25 -9.79
C GLY A 98 15.86 0.09 -10.49
N LYS A 99 15.22 0.32 -11.64
CA LYS A 99 15.45 1.52 -12.47
C LYS A 99 14.44 2.64 -12.20
N LYS A 100 13.24 2.33 -11.76
CA LYS A 100 12.17 3.31 -11.56
C LYS A 100 11.54 3.17 -10.19
N LEU A 101 11.39 4.32 -9.53
CA LEU A 101 10.67 4.44 -8.26
C LEU A 101 9.35 5.17 -8.50
N TYR A 102 8.24 4.51 -8.26
CA TYR A 102 6.91 5.12 -8.19
C TYR A 102 6.61 5.48 -6.74
N TYR A 103 6.17 6.68 -6.47
CA TYR A 103 5.84 7.11 -5.11
C TYR A 103 4.76 8.17 -5.11
N MET A 104 3.93 8.13 -4.10
CA MET A 104 2.94 9.16 -3.84
C MET A 104 3.54 10.26 -2.98
N VAL A 105 3.35 11.50 -3.38
CA VAL A 105 3.82 12.67 -2.64
C VAL A 105 2.71 13.69 -2.52
N ARG A 106 2.49 14.20 -1.31
CA ARG A 106 1.54 15.30 -1.08
C ARG A 106 2.19 16.62 -1.42
N LEU A 107 1.64 17.28 -2.42
CA LEU A 107 1.99 18.62 -2.84
C LEU A 107 0.92 19.62 -2.37
N GLU A 108 1.08 20.90 -2.71
CA GLU A 108 0.13 21.98 -2.30
C GLU A 108 -1.32 21.71 -2.71
N LYS A 109 -1.52 21.13 -3.90
CA LYS A 109 -2.87 20.88 -4.49
C LYS A 109 -3.40 19.47 -4.29
N GLY A 110 -2.75 18.66 -3.45
CA GLY A 110 -3.16 17.28 -3.20
C GLY A 110 -2.00 16.27 -3.28
N THR A 111 -2.33 15.00 -3.39
CA THR A 111 -1.34 13.94 -3.51
C THR A 111 -1.23 13.53 -4.98
N ASP A 112 -0.01 13.49 -5.49
CA ASP A 112 0.30 13.06 -6.85
C ASP A 112 1.11 11.77 -6.83
N LEU A 113 0.91 10.91 -7.83
CA LEU A 113 1.77 9.77 -8.10
C LEU A 113 2.87 10.20 -9.07
N CYS A 114 4.10 10.10 -8.63
CA CYS A 114 5.29 10.43 -9.39
C CYS A 114 6.10 9.18 -9.72
N MET A 115 6.77 9.19 -10.87
CA MET A 115 7.78 8.23 -11.29
C MET A 115 9.14 8.93 -11.31
N LEU A 116 10.08 8.44 -10.53
CA LEU A 116 11.48 8.84 -10.56
C LEU A 116 12.26 7.78 -11.35
N ASN A 117 12.90 8.17 -12.42
CA ASN A 117 13.88 7.34 -13.12
C ASN A 117 15.23 7.46 -12.40
N LEU A 118 15.75 6.35 -11.90
CA LEU A 118 16.99 6.31 -11.12
C LEU A 118 18.26 6.31 -12.00
N GLU A 119 18.11 6.17 -13.31
CA GLU A 119 19.24 6.24 -14.24
C GLU A 119 19.64 7.69 -14.57
N ASP A 120 18.64 8.54 -14.80
CA ASP A 120 18.84 9.96 -15.19
C ASP A 120 18.31 10.96 -14.16
N ASN A 121 17.75 10.47 -13.06
CA ASN A 121 17.12 11.26 -12.01
C ASN A 121 15.97 12.16 -12.48
N SER A 122 15.33 11.85 -13.61
CA SER A 122 14.14 12.56 -14.08
C SER A 122 12.92 12.18 -13.30
N ILE A 123 12.02 13.16 -13.07
CA ILE A 123 10.74 12.95 -12.38
C ILE A 123 9.60 13.25 -13.34
N LYS A 124 8.65 12.32 -13.43
CA LYS A 124 7.43 12.47 -14.22
C LYS A 124 6.22 12.30 -13.30
N VAL A 125 5.26 13.23 -13.38
CA VAL A 125 3.96 13.05 -12.74
C VAL A 125 3.13 12.10 -13.58
N VAL A 126 2.75 10.97 -12.99
CA VAL A 126 1.94 9.90 -13.62
C VAL A 126 0.46 10.15 -13.44
N ALA A 127 0.06 10.56 -12.24
CA ALA A 127 -1.33 10.88 -11.92
C ALA A 127 -1.38 11.98 -10.87
N LYS A 128 -2.30 12.93 -11.06
CA LYS A 128 -2.53 14.05 -10.13
C LYS A 128 -3.77 13.80 -9.29
N GLY A 129 -3.77 14.34 -8.07
CA GLY A 129 -4.93 14.31 -7.17
C GLY A 129 -5.37 12.90 -6.77
N VAL A 130 -4.44 11.97 -6.62
CA VAL A 130 -4.71 10.57 -6.28
C VAL A 130 -4.30 10.28 -4.84
N SER A 131 -5.05 9.38 -4.22
CA SER A 131 -4.73 8.86 -2.87
C SER A 131 -5.07 7.38 -2.85
N GLY A 132 -4.47 6.61 -1.96
CA GLY A 132 -4.74 5.17 -1.84
C GLY A 132 -3.48 4.34 -1.93
N SER A 133 -3.56 3.15 -2.54
CA SER A 133 -2.47 2.18 -2.55
C SER A 133 -2.11 1.72 -3.97
N ILE A 134 -0.85 1.34 -4.12
CA ILE A 134 -0.26 0.83 -5.35
C ILE A 134 -0.08 -0.68 -5.21
N TYR A 135 -0.57 -1.44 -6.19
CA TYR A 135 -0.48 -2.89 -6.24
C TYR A 135 0.24 -3.33 -7.52
N PRO A 136 1.55 -3.67 -7.44
CA PRO A 136 2.30 -4.14 -8.61
C PRO A 136 1.85 -5.55 -9.02
N THR A 137 1.95 -5.84 -10.32
CA THR A 137 1.76 -7.20 -10.85
C THR A 137 3.03 -8.04 -10.65
N ALA A 138 2.88 -9.36 -10.55
CA ALA A 138 4.00 -10.27 -10.33
C ALA A 138 5.05 -10.25 -11.47
N ASP A 139 4.64 -9.89 -12.67
CA ASP A 139 5.50 -9.78 -13.86
C ASP A 139 6.13 -8.38 -14.02
N ASP A 140 5.88 -7.47 -13.07
CA ASP A 140 6.37 -6.08 -13.05
C ASP A 140 6.00 -5.23 -14.27
N LYS A 141 5.04 -5.68 -15.09
CA LYS A 141 4.64 -4.91 -16.29
C LYS A 141 3.66 -3.79 -15.98
N TYR A 142 2.85 -4.00 -14.96
CA TYR A 142 1.81 -3.06 -14.56
C TYR A 142 1.77 -2.90 -13.03
N MET A 143 1.16 -1.82 -12.61
CA MET A 143 0.69 -1.63 -11.24
C MET A 143 -0.77 -1.16 -11.28
N TYR A 144 -1.55 -1.53 -10.29
CA TYR A 144 -2.90 -1.03 -10.10
C TYR A 144 -2.90 0.04 -9.02
N LEU A 145 -3.59 1.14 -9.30
CA LEU A 145 -3.82 2.23 -8.37
C LEU A 145 -5.28 2.22 -7.95
N LEU A 146 -5.54 2.01 -6.67
CA LEU A 146 -6.86 2.16 -6.07
C LEU A 146 -6.95 3.55 -5.47
N SER A 147 -7.82 4.38 -6.02
CA SER A 147 -7.98 5.77 -5.59
C SER A 147 -9.42 6.24 -5.76
N GLY A 148 -10.04 6.74 -4.68
CA GLY A 148 -11.38 7.31 -4.72
C GLY A 148 -12.46 6.39 -5.29
N GLY A 149 -12.41 5.08 -4.98
CA GLY A 149 -13.35 4.09 -5.52
C GLY A 149 -13.10 3.68 -6.98
N SER A 150 -12.05 4.20 -7.61
CA SER A 150 -11.66 3.86 -8.98
C SER A 150 -10.40 3.03 -9.02
N VAL A 151 -10.33 2.13 -9.98
CA VAL A 151 -9.15 1.30 -10.26
C VAL A 151 -8.51 1.79 -11.55
N SER A 152 -7.21 2.03 -11.53
CA SER A 152 -6.44 2.36 -12.72
C SER A 152 -5.28 1.40 -12.88
N ARG A 153 -5.01 0.99 -14.12
CA ARG A 153 -3.82 0.23 -14.49
C ARG A 153 -2.77 1.21 -15.02
N ILE A 154 -1.55 1.07 -14.53
CA ILE A 154 -0.41 1.92 -14.89
C ILE A 154 0.71 1.02 -15.41
N SER A 155 1.24 1.33 -16.57
CA SER A 155 2.40 0.63 -17.13
C SER A 155 3.67 1.04 -16.36
N THR A 156 4.44 0.08 -15.86
CA THR A 156 5.73 0.32 -15.18
C THR A 156 6.81 0.77 -16.16
N ALA A 157 6.64 0.48 -17.47
CA ALA A 157 7.61 0.87 -18.48
C ALA A 157 7.64 2.38 -18.74
N ASN A 158 6.49 3.04 -18.82
CA ASN A 158 6.37 4.45 -19.24
C ASN A 158 5.44 5.30 -18.39
N GLY A 159 4.74 4.71 -17.39
CA GLY A 159 3.78 5.40 -16.55
C GLY A 159 2.46 5.76 -17.26
N SER A 160 2.13 5.12 -18.40
CA SER A 160 0.83 5.32 -19.02
C SER A 160 -0.29 4.76 -18.12
N ARG A 161 -1.38 5.52 -17.98
CA ARG A 161 -2.51 5.19 -17.09
C ARG A 161 -3.74 4.88 -17.92
N GLU A 162 -4.42 3.81 -17.54
CA GLU A 162 -5.70 3.39 -18.10
C GLU A 162 -6.68 3.11 -16.97
N THR A 163 -7.92 3.56 -17.10
CA THR A 163 -8.97 3.27 -16.12
C THR A 163 -9.53 1.87 -16.36
N VAL A 164 -9.60 1.06 -15.30
CA VAL A 164 -10.24 -0.24 -15.31
C VAL A 164 -11.71 -0.05 -14.98
N SER A 165 -12.57 -0.23 -15.98
CA SER A 165 -14.02 -0.17 -15.79
C SER A 165 -14.53 -1.53 -15.31
N PHE A 166 -15.35 -1.52 -14.28
CA PHE A 166 -16.06 -2.69 -13.79
C PHE A 166 -17.47 -2.27 -13.40
N SER A 167 -18.40 -3.20 -13.53
CA SER A 167 -19.77 -3.04 -13.06
C SER A 167 -20.23 -4.33 -12.41
N GLY A 168 -21.12 -4.21 -11.47
CA GLY A 168 -21.70 -5.34 -10.77
C GLY A 168 -23.06 -4.96 -10.20
N SER A 169 -23.87 -5.95 -9.96
CA SER A 169 -25.13 -5.81 -9.23
C SER A 169 -25.13 -6.80 -8.07
N PHE A 170 -25.73 -6.41 -6.96
CA PHE A 170 -25.96 -7.30 -5.83
C PHE A 170 -27.39 -7.13 -5.33
N GLU A 171 -27.95 -8.20 -4.80
CA GLU A 171 -29.25 -8.14 -4.15
C GLU A 171 -29.08 -7.61 -2.72
N TYR A 172 -29.68 -6.47 -2.46
CA TYR A 172 -29.66 -5.85 -1.13
C TYR A 172 -30.91 -6.20 -0.36
N LYS A 173 -30.74 -6.87 0.79
CA LYS A 173 -31.84 -7.28 1.69
C LYS A 173 -31.71 -6.52 3.02
N PRO A 174 -32.30 -5.33 3.16
CA PRO A 174 -32.12 -4.48 4.35
C PRO A 174 -32.54 -5.17 5.65
N ALA A 175 -33.61 -5.96 5.63
CA ALA A 175 -34.09 -6.70 6.81
C ALA A 175 -33.05 -7.74 7.27
N GLY A 176 -32.48 -8.51 6.34
CA GLY A 176 -31.42 -9.49 6.65
C GLY A 176 -30.14 -8.85 7.12
N GLU A 177 -29.80 -7.68 6.57
CA GLU A 177 -28.64 -6.91 7.04
C GLU A 177 -28.83 -6.43 8.48
N ARG A 178 -30.00 -5.89 8.83
CA ARG A 178 -30.31 -5.48 10.20
C ARG A 178 -30.28 -6.66 11.18
N GLU A 179 -30.82 -7.81 10.79
CA GLU A 179 -30.75 -9.02 11.61
C GLU A 179 -29.30 -9.44 11.87
N TYR A 180 -28.46 -9.46 10.81
CA TYR A 180 -27.04 -9.77 10.95
C TYR A 180 -26.29 -8.76 11.84
N MET A 181 -26.54 -7.46 11.64
CA MET A 181 -25.93 -6.40 12.46
C MET A 181 -26.33 -6.53 13.93
N PHE A 182 -27.58 -6.82 14.22
CA PHE A 182 -28.08 -7.04 15.58
C PHE A 182 -27.35 -8.21 16.25
N ASP A 183 -27.31 -9.38 15.60
CA ASP A 183 -26.62 -10.56 16.09
C ASP A 183 -25.12 -10.30 16.30
N HIS A 184 -24.50 -9.54 15.39
CA HIS A 184 -23.10 -9.18 15.47
C HIS A 184 -22.82 -8.26 16.66
N ILE A 185 -23.64 -7.23 16.88
CA ILE A 185 -23.50 -6.30 18.01
C ILE A 185 -23.66 -7.04 19.34
N TRP A 186 -24.68 -7.89 19.46
CA TRP A 186 -24.87 -8.69 20.66
C TRP A 186 -23.63 -9.54 21.00
N LYS A 187 -23.06 -10.23 20.00
CA LYS A 187 -21.84 -11.02 20.17
C LYS A 187 -20.64 -10.17 20.55
N GLN A 188 -20.44 -9.04 19.87
CA GLN A 188 -19.29 -8.17 20.13
C GLN A 188 -19.34 -7.61 21.56
N VAL A 189 -20.51 -7.24 22.05
CA VAL A 189 -20.69 -6.81 23.45
C VAL A 189 -20.33 -7.94 24.40
N LYS A 190 -20.91 -9.13 24.20
CA LYS A 190 -20.64 -10.30 25.05
C LYS A 190 -19.18 -10.69 25.13
N GLU A 191 -18.44 -10.54 24.01
CA GLU A 191 -17.01 -10.90 23.91
C GLU A 191 -16.05 -9.81 24.39
N LYS A 192 -16.42 -8.53 24.24
CA LYS A 192 -15.49 -7.40 24.39
C LYS A 192 -15.84 -6.43 25.49
N PHE A 193 -16.96 -6.60 26.15
CA PHE A 193 -17.28 -5.73 27.27
C PHE A 193 -16.25 -5.86 28.38
N TYR A 194 -15.86 -4.75 29.00
CA TYR A 194 -14.77 -4.69 29.96
C TYR A 194 -15.00 -5.50 31.26
N MET A 195 -16.28 -5.74 31.61
CA MET A 195 -16.67 -6.61 32.73
C MET A 195 -17.20 -7.93 32.18
N PRO A 196 -16.57 -9.08 32.49
CA PRO A 196 -16.97 -10.38 31.94
C PRO A 196 -18.40 -10.81 32.32
N ASP A 197 -18.93 -10.37 33.44
CA ASP A 197 -20.27 -10.63 33.92
C ASP A 197 -21.33 -9.63 33.44
N LEU A 198 -20.96 -8.67 32.59
CA LEU A 198 -21.81 -7.62 32.04
C LEU A 198 -22.57 -6.85 33.17
N HIS A 199 -21.91 -6.62 34.30
CA HIS A 199 -22.51 -6.06 35.53
C HIS A 199 -23.72 -6.85 36.05
N GLY A 200 -23.77 -8.16 35.85
CA GLY A 200 -24.87 -9.02 36.24
C GLY A 200 -26.11 -8.92 35.33
N THR A 201 -25.98 -8.24 34.17
CA THR A 201 -27.07 -8.11 33.21
C THR A 201 -27.30 -9.42 32.46
N ASP A 202 -28.57 -9.90 32.42
CA ASP A 202 -28.92 -11.05 31.60
C ASP A 202 -29.00 -10.64 30.12
N TRP A 203 -27.84 -10.62 29.48
CA TRP A 203 -27.64 -10.15 28.11
C TRP A 203 -28.34 -11.04 27.08
N ASP A 204 -28.49 -12.34 27.37
CA ASP A 204 -29.20 -13.29 26.52
C ASP A 204 -30.70 -13.06 26.57
N ALA A 205 -31.26 -12.69 27.73
CA ALA A 205 -32.65 -12.29 27.85
C ALA A 205 -32.96 -10.99 27.11
N HIS A 206 -32.07 -9.98 27.20
CA HIS A 206 -32.21 -8.74 26.42
C HIS A 206 -32.16 -9.02 24.93
N TYR A 207 -31.23 -9.87 24.46
CA TYR A 207 -31.20 -10.29 23.06
C TYR A 207 -32.53 -10.85 22.58
N ALA A 208 -33.12 -11.79 23.32
CA ALA A 208 -34.39 -12.37 22.95
C ALA A 208 -35.53 -11.35 22.94
N ASN A 209 -35.53 -10.42 23.91
CA ASN A 209 -36.56 -9.38 24.02
C ASN A 209 -36.50 -8.36 22.88
N TYR A 210 -35.31 -7.93 22.47
CA TYR A 210 -35.16 -6.93 21.42
C TYR A 210 -35.25 -7.54 20.01
N ARG A 211 -34.79 -8.80 19.82
CA ARG A 211 -34.87 -9.50 18.53
C ARG A 211 -36.29 -9.57 17.95
N ARG A 212 -37.30 -9.66 18.77
CA ARG A 212 -38.71 -9.71 18.32
C ARG A 212 -39.18 -8.46 17.60
N PHE A 213 -38.51 -7.33 17.79
CA PHE A 213 -38.88 -6.07 17.12
C PHE A 213 -38.27 -5.96 15.71
N LEU A 214 -37.20 -6.71 15.37
CA LEU A 214 -36.52 -6.63 14.08
C LEU A 214 -37.45 -6.75 12.86
N PRO A 215 -38.45 -7.66 12.84
CA PRO A 215 -39.36 -7.77 11.70
C PRO A 215 -40.24 -6.54 11.48
N HIS A 216 -40.35 -5.66 12.48
CA HIS A 216 -41.21 -4.46 12.47
C HIS A 216 -40.38 -3.16 12.17
N ILE A 217 -39.07 -3.29 12.05
CA ILE A 217 -38.20 -2.17 11.79
C ILE A 217 -37.96 -2.04 10.29
N GLU A 218 -38.46 -0.96 9.69
CA GLU A 218 -38.38 -0.75 8.24
C GLU A 218 -37.24 0.15 7.80
N ASN A 219 -36.67 0.96 8.70
CA ASN A 219 -35.61 1.92 8.39
C ASN A 219 -34.46 1.85 9.39
N ASN A 220 -33.33 2.45 9.02
CA ASN A 220 -32.12 2.41 9.85
C ASN A 220 -32.15 3.37 11.04
N PHE A 221 -33.06 4.35 11.05
CA PHE A 221 -33.22 5.25 12.19
C PHE A 221 -33.85 4.51 13.36
N ASP A 222 -34.99 3.84 13.14
CA ASP A 222 -35.64 3.04 14.17
C ASP A 222 -34.76 1.88 14.65
N PHE A 223 -33.95 1.32 13.73
CA PHE A 223 -32.94 0.30 14.09
C PHE A 223 -31.86 0.86 15.02
N GLN A 224 -31.39 2.06 14.77
CA GLN A 224 -30.40 2.74 15.63
C GLN A 224 -31.00 3.05 17.02
N GLU A 225 -32.24 3.52 17.09
CA GLU A 225 -32.94 3.76 18.35
C GLU A 225 -33.03 2.48 19.16
N MET A 226 -33.50 1.38 18.55
CA MET A 226 -33.56 0.06 19.22
C MET A 226 -32.21 -0.42 19.72
N LEU A 227 -31.15 -0.23 18.95
CA LEU A 227 -29.79 -0.59 19.37
C LEU A 227 -29.29 0.29 20.53
N SER A 228 -29.64 1.56 20.54
CA SER A 228 -29.30 2.47 21.63
C SER A 228 -29.98 2.07 22.93
N GLU A 229 -31.25 1.67 22.87
CA GLU A 229 -31.99 1.14 24.02
C GLU A 229 -31.37 -0.16 24.51
N LEU A 230 -31.10 -1.13 23.60
CA LEU A 230 -30.45 -2.40 23.95
C LEU A 230 -29.10 -2.18 24.65
N LEU A 231 -28.26 -1.29 24.13
CA LEU A 231 -26.95 -1.00 24.74
C LEU A 231 -27.09 -0.26 26.08
N GLY A 232 -28.15 0.52 26.24
CA GLY A 232 -28.48 1.20 27.50
C GLY A 232 -28.79 0.22 28.66
N GLU A 233 -29.21 -1.01 28.38
CA GLU A 233 -29.45 -2.02 29.39
C GLU A 233 -28.19 -2.49 30.15
N LEU A 234 -27.02 -2.21 29.59
CA LEU A 234 -25.71 -2.60 30.18
C LEU A 234 -25.31 -1.75 31.38
N ASN A 235 -25.97 -0.65 31.68
CA ASN A 235 -25.66 0.25 32.81
C ASN A 235 -24.14 0.60 32.87
N GLY A 236 -23.50 0.67 31.72
CA GLY A 236 -22.10 0.99 31.58
C GLY A 236 -21.89 2.51 31.49
N SER A 237 -21.85 3.21 32.62
CA SER A 237 -21.47 4.63 32.69
C SER A 237 -20.03 4.78 33.17
#